data_4660e6a604bea0139a7f881e8b1c60df
#
_entry.id   4660e6a604bea0139a7f881e8b1c60df
#
_cell.length_a   1.000
_cell.length_b   1.000
_cell.length_c   1.000
_cell.angle_alpha   90.00
_cell.angle_beta   90.00
_cell.angle_gamma   90.00
#
_symmetry.space_group_name_H-M   'P 1'
#
loop_
_entity.id
_entity.type
_entity.pdbx_description
1 polymer ?
#
loop_
_entity_poly.entity_id
_entity_poly.type
_entity_poly.pdbx_seq_one_letter_code
_entity_poly.pdbx_strand_id
1 'polypeptide(L)'
;MMGSYETVVMADAIAYVNGDGTLPDKPVMLTFDDGYYNNLLYALPLLEQYDMRAVLSPVGSYTDRFTDTPDPNPNYGHLTWEELAALQTSGRFEIQNHSYDMHGLSDRRGSSRKKGESESAYARAFCDDTERMQQLLSLHGIEATTYTYPYGAISDGSGAFLREMGFAASLSCYERISVLVRGEPASLFCLGRFNRPAKYTTAEFMRHMLGD
;
A
#
# COMPACT_ATOMS: atom_id res chain seq x y z
N MET A 1 -1.97 18.26 -19.75
CA MET A 1 -0.85 18.49 -18.79
C MET A 1 -0.46 17.23 -17.99
N MET A 2 -1.17 16.11 -18.09
CA MET A 2 -0.73 14.85 -17.44
C MET A 2 0.40 14.10 -18.19
N GLY A 3 0.73 14.45 -19.42
CA GLY A 3 1.81 13.84 -20.19
C GLY A 3 3.23 14.11 -19.73
N SER A 4 3.43 14.56 -18.50
CA SER A 4 4.76 14.80 -17.94
C SER A 4 5.08 14.00 -16.68
N TYR A 5 4.13 13.23 -16.13
CA TYR A 5 4.35 12.36 -14.97
C TYR A 5 4.46 10.92 -15.44
N GLU A 6 5.40 10.19 -14.84
CA GLU A 6 5.59 8.77 -15.07
C GLU A 6 5.29 7.99 -13.79
N THR A 7 4.53 6.90 -13.93
CA THR A 7 4.17 6.08 -12.76
C THR A 7 5.33 5.20 -12.33
N VAL A 8 5.57 5.22 -11.02
CA VAL A 8 6.56 4.37 -10.34
C VAL A 8 5.87 3.52 -9.26
N VAL A 9 6.49 2.42 -8.88
CA VAL A 9 6.04 1.53 -7.80
C VAL A 9 7.06 1.53 -6.65
N MET A 10 6.76 0.82 -5.56
CA MET A 10 7.65 0.81 -4.39
C MET A 10 9.02 0.21 -4.70
N ALA A 11 9.09 -0.81 -5.56
CA ALA A 11 10.36 -1.38 -5.99
C ALA A 11 11.28 -0.34 -6.64
N ASP A 12 10.74 0.55 -7.48
CA ASP A 12 11.51 1.63 -8.11
C ASP A 12 12.04 2.63 -7.06
N ALA A 13 11.18 3.01 -6.11
CA ALA A 13 11.54 3.93 -5.01
C ALA A 13 12.62 3.33 -4.10
N ILE A 14 12.49 2.05 -3.76
CA ILE A 14 13.47 1.32 -2.94
C ILE A 14 14.80 1.20 -3.69
N ALA A 15 14.78 0.80 -4.97
CA ALA A 15 15.98 0.71 -5.79
C ALA A 15 16.69 2.08 -5.91
N TYR A 16 15.92 3.16 -6.10
CA TYR A 16 16.49 4.52 -6.15
C TYR A 16 17.21 4.88 -4.86
N VAL A 17 16.60 4.66 -3.69
CA VAL A 17 17.19 4.99 -2.39
C VAL A 17 18.42 4.13 -2.11
N ASN A 18 18.42 2.86 -2.50
CA ASN A 18 19.56 1.95 -2.36
C ASN A 18 20.70 2.24 -3.35
N GLY A 19 20.47 3.11 -4.34
CA GLY A 19 21.50 3.46 -5.33
C GLY A 19 21.49 2.59 -6.58
N ASP A 20 20.60 1.60 -6.66
CA ASP A 20 20.53 0.59 -7.74
C ASP A 20 19.65 1.02 -8.92
N GLY A 21 18.95 2.16 -8.82
CA GLY A 21 18.00 2.62 -9.82
C GLY A 21 17.97 4.12 -10.01
N THR A 22 17.16 4.57 -10.98
CA THR A 22 16.84 5.98 -11.23
C THR A 22 15.33 6.17 -11.22
N LEU A 23 14.87 7.36 -10.85
CA LEU A 23 13.47 7.76 -11.02
C LEU A 23 13.35 8.71 -12.21
N PRO A 24 12.19 8.77 -12.88
CA PRO A 24 11.93 9.78 -13.90
C PRO A 24 11.89 11.19 -13.27
N ASP A 25 11.95 12.22 -14.12
CA ASP A 25 11.96 13.62 -13.64
C ASP A 25 10.76 14.01 -12.80
N LYS A 26 9.60 13.43 -13.12
CA LYS A 26 8.32 13.66 -12.42
C LYS A 26 7.66 12.33 -12.05
N PRO A 27 8.20 11.65 -11.04
CA PRO A 27 7.64 10.39 -10.60
C PRO A 27 6.31 10.60 -9.88
N VAL A 28 5.33 9.75 -10.15
CA VAL A 28 4.08 9.68 -9.40
C VAL A 28 3.78 8.23 -9.05
N MET A 29 3.36 7.98 -7.83
CA MET A 29 2.94 6.65 -7.41
C MET A 29 1.42 6.63 -7.25
N LEU A 30 0.75 5.76 -7.98
CA LEU A 30 -0.66 5.46 -7.79
C LEU A 30 -0.78 4.35 -6.76
N THR A 31 -1.58 4.57 -5.71
CA THR A 31 -1.75 3.57 -4.66
C THR A 31 -3.23 3.27 -4.45
N PHE A 32 -3.54 1.99 -4.26
CA PHE A 32 -4.88 1.50 -3.92
C PHE A 32 -4.79 0.65 -2.65
N ASP A 33 -5.69 0.90 -1.73
CA ASP A 33 -5.76 0.14 -0.48
C ASP A 33 -6.93 -0.87 -0.50
N ASP A 34 -6.98 -1.73 0.50
CA ASP A 34 -8.05 -2.68 0.83
C ASP A 34 -8.21 -3.88 -0.12
N GLY A 35 -7.75 -3.79 -1.36
CA GLY A 35 -7.88 -4.91 -2.31
C GLY A 35 -9.28 -5.08 -2.88
N TYR A 36 -10.01 -3.99 -3.17
CA TYR A 36 -11.34 -4.08 -3.77
C TYR A 36 -11.32 -4.69 -5.17
N TYR A 37 -12.35 -5.47 -5.49
CA TYR A 37 -12.53 -6.10 -6.81
C TYR A 37 -12.56 -5.10 -7.98
N ASN A 38 -12.98 -3.86 -7.73
CA ASN A 38 -12.97 -2.80 -8.74
C ASN A 38 -11.57 -2.45 -9.26
N ASN A 39 -10.50 -2.82 -8.55
CA ASN A 39 -9.13 -2.66 -9.05
C ASN A 39 -8.86 -3.57 -10.25
N LEU A 40 -9.37 -4.80 -10.22
CA LEU A 40 -9.30 -5.71 -11.36
C LEU A 40 -10.21 -5.25 -12.50
N LEU A 41 -11.45 -4.87 -12.17
CA LEU A 41 -12.46 -4.58 -13.19
C LEU A 41 -12.27 -3.25 -13.90
N TYR A 42 -11.80 -2.21 -13.19
CA TYR A 42 -11.72 -0.85 -13.72
C TYR A 42 -10.30 -0.29 -13.77
N ALA A 43 -9.49 -0.50 -12.72
CA ALA A 43 -8.16 0.09 -12.68
C ALA A 43 -7.19 -0.63 -13.63
N LEU A 44 -7.17 -1.97 -13.64
CA LEU A 44 -6.27 -2.72 -14.50
C LEU A 44 -6.39 -2.34 -15.98
N PRO A 45 -7.58 -2.32 -16.61
CA PRO A 45 -7.71 -1.92 -18.01
C PRO A 45 -7.21 -0.51 -18.32
N LEU A 46 -7.39 0.42 -17.35
CA LEU A 46 -6.89 1.79 -17.50
C LEU A 46 -5.36 1.85 -17.38
N LEU A 47 -4.76 1.11 -16.46
CA LEU A 47 -3.30 1.02 -16.33
C LEU A 47 -2.67 0.41 -17.58
N GLU A 48 -3.31 -0.61 -18.17
CA GLU A 48 -2.87 -1.19 -19.44
C GLU A 48 -2.99 -0.20 -20.59
N GLN A 49 -4.14 0.47 -20.72
CA GLN A 49 -4.41 1.44 -21.78
C GLN A 49 -3.41 2.61 -21.79
N TYR A 50 -3.01 3.07 -20.62
CA TYR A 50 -2.13 4.23 -20.49
C TYR A 50 -0.67 3.88 -20.17
N ASP A 51 -0.32 2.59 -20.23
CA ASP A 51 1.01 2.07 -19.88
C ASP A 51 1.49 2.52 -18.51
N MET A 52 0.59 2.47 -17.53
CA MET A 52 0.83 2.88 -16.15
C MET A 52 1.00 1.68 -15.23
N ARG A 53 1.63 1.92 -14.06
CA ARG A 53 1.75 0.96 -12.96
C ARG A 53 1.20 1.55 -11.67
N ALA A 54 0.82 0.69 -10.73
CA ALA A 54 0.28 1.09 -9.43
C ALA A 54 0.71 0.13 -8.32
N VAL A 55 0.58 0.56 -7.09
CA VAL A 55 0.74 -0.24 -5.87
C VAL A 55 -0.65 -0.58 -5.34
N LEU A 56 -0.89 -1.84 -4.98
CA LEU A 56 -2.13 -2.30 -4.37
C LEU A 56 -1.81 -3.01 -3.04
N SER A 57 -2.43 -2.55 -1.96
CA SER A 57 -2.21 -3.09 -0.62
C SER A 57 -3.51 -3.73 -0.09
N PRO A 58 -3.74 -5.05 -0.29
CA PRO A 58 -4.95 -5.73 0.17
C PRO A 58 -4.91 -6.04 1.66
N VAL A 59 -6.10 -6.19 2.27
CA VAL A 59 -6.31 -6.71 3.63
C VAL A 59 -6.51 -8.22 3.59
N GLY A 60 -5.67 -8.97 4.29
CA GLY A 60 -5.64 -10.43 4.20
C GLY A 60 -6.94 -11.11 4.59
N SER A 61 -7.58 -10.70 5.69
CA SER A 61 -8.86 -11.28 6.14
C SER A 61 -10.01 -11.05 5.16
N TYR A 62 -9.97 -9.94 4.40
CA TYR A 62 -10.96 -9.70 3.35
C TYR A 62 -10.68 -10.59 2.14
N THR A 63 -9.41 -10.71 1.74
CA THR A 63 -9.00 -11.60 0.66
C THR A 63 -9.32 -13.07 0.97
N ASP A 64 -9.05 -13.57 2.19
CA ASP A 64 -9.45 -14.91 2.63
C ASP A 64 -10.97 -15.12 2.46
N ARG A 65 -11.76 -14.19 3.02
CA ARG A 65 -13.22 -14.27 2.95
C ARG A 65 -13.74 -14.36 1.52
N PHE A 66 -13.20 -13.53 0.61
CA PHE A 66 -13.66 -13.52 -0.78
C PHE A 66 -13.03 -14.63 -1.62
N THR A 67 -11.94 -15.24 -1.17
CA THR A 67 -11.42 -16.49 -1.74
C THR A 67 -12.32 -17.67 -1.38
N ASP A 68 -12.75 -17.76 -0.12
CA ASP A 68 -13.67 -18.82 0.36
C ASP A 68 -15.08 -18.69 -0.24
N THR A 69 -15.55 -17.46 -0.42
CA THR A 69 -16.88 -17.16 -0.95
C THR A 69 -16.78 -16.00 -1.95
N PRO A 70 -16.44 -16.30 -3.21
CA PRO A 70 -16.26 -15.26 -4.24
C PRO A 70 -17.54 -14.46 -4.49
N ASP A 71 -17.41 -13.13 -4.44
CA ASP A 71 -18.47 -12.19 -4.82
C ASP A 71 -17.86 -11.04 -5.63
N PRO A 72 -17.81 -11.13 -6.97
CA PRO A 72 -17.15 -10.17 -7.84
C PRO A 72 -17.98 -8.89 -8.01
N ASN A 73 -18.38 -8.28 -6.91
CA ASN A 73 -19.14 -7.05 -6.89
C ASN A 73 -18.19 -5.82 -6.82
N PRO A 74 -18.18 -4.93 -7.83
CA PRO A 74 -17.27 -3.80 -7.85
C PRO A 74 -17.52 -2.74 -6.77
N ASN A 75 -18.65 -2.78 -6.06
CA ASN A 75 -18.97 -1.79 -5.04
C ASN A 75 -18.49 -2.20 -3.63
N TYR A 76 -18.37 -3.51 -3.36
CA TYR A 76 -18.01 -4.00 -2.03
C TYR A 76 -17.20 -5.31 -2.03
N GLY A 77 -17.08 -5.99 -3.19
CA GLY A 77 -16.28 -7.20 -3.32
C GLY A 77 -14.80 -6.92 -3.18
N HIS A 78 -14.05 -7.89 -2.64
CA HIS A 78 -12.60 -7.85 -2.58
C HIS A 78 -12.01 -8.93 -3.48
N LEU A 79 -10.74 -8.74 -3.84
CA LEU A 79 -9.97 -9.66 -4.66
C LEU A 79 -9.68 -10.94 -3.89
N THR A 80 -9.77 -12.05 -4.61
CA THR A 80 -9.29 -13.35 -4.15
C THR A 80 -7.76 -13.42 -4.23
N TRP A 81 -7.14 -14.40 -3.58
CA TRP A 81 -5.69 -14.62 -3.68
C TRP A 81 -5.24 -14.91 -5.12
N GLU A 82 -6.03 -15.66 -5.88
CA GLU A 82 -5.75 -15.94 -7.29
C GLU A 82 -5.78 -14.66 -8.15
N GLU A 83 -6.77 -13.80 -7.92
CA GLU A 83 -6.88 -12.51 -8.63
C GLU A 83 -5.74 -11.56 -8.26
N LEU A 84 -5.30 -11.53 -6.99
CA LEU A 84 -4.11 -10.76 -6.57
C LEU A 84 -2.85 -11.25 -7.27
N ALA A 85 -2.64 -12.56 -7.34
CA ALA A 85 -1.50 -13.15 -8.05
C ALA A 85 -1.55 -12.85 -9.55
N ALA A 86 -2.73 -12.85 -10.15
CA ALA A 86 -2.93 -12.46 -11.55
C ALA A 86 -2.62 -10.97 -11.78
N LEU A 87 -3.05 -10.08 -10.89
CA LEU A 87 -2.72 -8.65 -10.94
C LEU A 87 -1.21 -8.41 -10.83
N GLN A 88 -0.52 -9.10 -9.92
CA GLN A 88 0.95 -9.05 -9.81
C GLN A 88 1.61 -9.52 -11.12
N THR A 89 1.14 -10.63 -11.68
CA THR A 89 1.68 -11.22 -12.94
C THR A 89 1.45 -10.31 -14.14
N SER A 90 0.40 -9.48 -14.15
CA SER A 90 0.14 -8.51 -15.21
C SER A 90 1.25 -7.48 -15.37
N GLY A 91 2.10 -7.29 -14.34
CA GLY A 91 3.13 -6.26 -14.29
C GLY A 91 2.57 -4.84 -14.15
N ARG A 92 1.25 -4.69 -14.00
CA ARG A 92 0.59 -3.38 -13.80
C ARG A 92 0.38 -3.03 -12.33
N PHE A 93 0.28 -4.04 -11.48
CA PHE A 93 0.19 -3.86 -10.03
C PHE A 93 1.38 -4.48 -9.33
N GLU A 94 1.92 -3.76 -8.37
CA GLU A 94 2.81 -4.26 -7.34
C GLU A 94 2.00 -4.44 -6.05
N ILE A 95 1.93 -5.69 -5.55
CA ILE A 95 1.11 -5.99 -4.37
C ILE A 95 1.94 -5.82 -3.10
N GLN A 96 1.37 -5.13 -2.10
CA GLN A 96 2.03 -4.81 -0.84
C GLN A 96 1.14 -5.18 0.36
N ASN A 97 1.65 -5.07 1.60
CA ASN A 97 0.97 -5.51 2.82
C ASN A 97 0.10 -4.39 3.43
N HIS A 98 -1.19 -4.67 3.69
CA HIS A 98 -2.11 -3.76 4.42
C HIS A 98 -2.69 -4.40 5.69
N SER A 99 -1.89 -5.18 6.41
CA SER A 99 -2.28 -6.05 7.52
C SER A 99 -3.08 -7.29 7.10
N TYR A 100 -3.11 -8.27 7.99
CA TYR A 100 -4.02 -9.40 7.83
C TYR A 100 -5.43 -9.05 8.30
N ASP A 101 -5.59 -8.60 9.56
CA ASP A 101 -6.89 -8.30 10.20
C ASP A 101 -6.87 -7.01 11.06
N MET A 102 -5.81 -6.21 10.96
CA MET A 102 -5.74 -4.92 11.66
C MET A 102 -6.36 -3.77 10.86
N HIS A 103 -7.57 -4.01 10.32
CA HIS A 103 -8.32 -3.02 9.54
C HIS A 103 -9.68 -2.67 10.19
N GLY A 104 -9.73 -2.64 11.52
CA GLY A 104 -10.92 -2.27 12.28
C GLY A 104 -10.92 -0.82 12.77
N LEU A 105 -12.08 -0.36 13.23
CA LEU A 105 -12.28 0.96 13.84
C LEU A 105 -12.89 0.89 15.25
N SER A 106 -12.99 -0.32 15.82
CA SER A 106 -13.59 -0.53 17.15
C SER A 106 -12.60 -0.25 18.29
N ASP A 107 -12.14 -1.31 18.98
CA ASP A 107 -11.18 -1.19 20.10
C ASP A 107 -9.78 -0.75 19.65
N ARG A 108 -9.42 -1.10 18.41
CA ARG A 108 -8.18 -0.72 17.73
C ARG A 108 -8.52 0.01 16.45
N ARG A 109 -7.94 1.19 16.26
CA ARG A 109 -8.02 1.87 14.99
C ARG A 109 -6.86 1.39 14.11
N GLY A 110 -7.18 0.62 13.06
CA GLY A 110 -6.17 0.07 12.17
C GLY A 110 -5.08 -0.66 12.96
N SER A 111 -3.84 -0.48 12.59
CA SER A 111 -2.68 -1.10 13.24
C SER A 111 -2.12 -0.32 14.44
N SER A 112 -2.86 0.65 15.00
CA SER A 112 -2.38 1.40 16.17
C SER A 112 -2.50 0.60 17.47
N ARG A 113 -1.72 1.01 18.48
CA ARG A 113 -1.77 0.46 19.83
C ARG A 113 -3.10 0.83 20.51
N LYS A 114 -3.75 -0.13 21.16
CA LYS A 114 -4.98 0.12 21.94
C LYS A 114 -4.69 0.95 23.19
N LYS A 115 -5.70 1.69 23.66
CA LYS A 115 -5.60 2.40 24.93
C LYS A 115 -5.34 1.41 26.08
N GLY A 116 -4.27 1.62 26.84
CA GLY A 116 -3.89 0.76 27.96
C GLY A 116 -3.19 -0.55 27.59
N GLU A 117 -2.99 -0.82 26.31
CA GLU A 117 -2.22 -1.98 25.86
C GLU A 117 -0.73 -1.78 26.19
N SER A 118 -0.06 -2.81 26.72
CA SER A 118 1.38 -2.75 26.94
C SER A 118 2.14 -2.74 25.62
N GLU A 119 3.35 -2.21 25.60
CA GLU A 119 4.20 -2.21 24.42
C GLU A 119 4.47 -3.63 23.90
N SER A 120 4.77 -4.56 24.81
CA SER A 120 5.01 -5.96 24.45
C SER A 120 3.78 -6.68 23.88
N ALA A 121 2.58 -6.35 24.40
CA ALA A 121 1.33 -6.89 23.84
C ALA A 121 1.04 -6.32 22.45
N TYR A 122 1.28 -5.02 22.28
CA TYR A 122 1.15 -4.37 20.98
C TYR A 122 2.16 -4.93 19.96
N ALA A 123 3.44 -5.02 20.35
CA ALA A 123 4.48 -5.57 19.48
C ALA A 123 4.09 -6.96 18.98
N ARG A 124 3.67 -7.85 19.89
CA ARG A 124 3.22 -9.21 19.53
C ARG A 124 2.04 -9.15 18.55
N ALA A 125 0.97 -8.43 18.89
CA ALA A 125 -0.22 -8.36 18.06
C ALA A 125 0.08 -7.79 16.66
N PHE A 126 0.91 -6.74 16.58
CA PHE A 126 1.29 -6.11 15.32
C PHE A 126 2.18 -7.04 14.47
N CYS A 127 3.20 -7.67 15.08
CA CYS A 127 4.09 -8.56 14.35
C CYS A 127 3.37 -9.82 13.88
N ASP A 128 2.57 -10.47 14.76
CA ASP A 128 1.83 -11.70 14.41
C ASP A 128 0.86 -11.46 13.23
N ASP A 129 0.14 -10.33 13.24
CA ASP A 129 -0.79 -9.96 12.15
C ASP A 129 -0.04 -9.67 10.84
N THR A 130 1.02 -8.86 10.93
CA THR A 130 1.83 -8.47 9.77
C THR A 130 2.53 -9.67 9.15
N GLU A 131 3.09 -10.55 9.99
CA GLU A 131 3.78 -11.78 9.54
C GLU A 131 2.80 -12.76 8.89
N ARG A 132 1.59 -12.91 9.44
CA ARG A 132 0.55 -13.73 8.83
C ARG A 132 0.24 -13.27 7.41
N MET A 133 0.10 -11.95 7.21
CA MET A 133 -0.11 -11.40 5.87
C MET A 133 1.06 -11.69 4.94
N GLN A 134 2.31 -11.52 5.40
CA GLN A 134 3.50 -11.83 4.61
C GLN A 134 3.54 -13.30 4.17
N GLN A 135 3.22 -14.22 5.09
CA GLN A 135 3.18 -15.65 4.79
C GLN A 135 2.14 -15.99 3.72
N LEU A 136 0.94 -15.39 3.81
CA LEU A 136 -0.12 -15.59 2.82
C LEU A 136 0.27 -15.01 1.45
N LEU A 137 0.82 -13.79 1.41
CA LEU A 137 1.31 -13.20 0.17
C LEU A 137 2.39 -14.09 -0.47
N SER A 138 3.37 -14.53 0.29
CA SER A 138 4.47 -15.39 -0.19
C SER A 138 3.95 -16.75 -0.68
N LEU A 139 2.92 -17.33 -0.03
CA LEU A 139 2.27 -18.58 -0.47
C LEU A 139 1.68 -18.44 -1.88
N HIS A 140 1.25 -17.24 -2.26
CA HIS A 140 0.71 -16.92 -3.58
C HIS A 140 1.75 -16.30 -4.53
N GLY A 141 3.05 -16.39 -4.21
CA GLY A 141 4.14 -15.92 -5.04
C GLY A 141 4.31 -14.39 -5.07
N ILE A 142 3.81 -13.70 -4.04
CA ILE A 142 3.87 -12.25 -3.91
C ILE A 142 4.87 -11.88 -2.82
N GLU A 143 5.92 -11.12 -3.18
CA GLU A 143 6.96 -10.65 -2.26
C GLU A 143 6.68 -9.18 -1.90
N ALA A 144 6.01 -8.95 -0.78
CA ALA A 144 5.73 -7.60 -0.29
C ALA A 144 6.91 -7.06 0.54
N THR A 145 7.37 -5.87 0.19
CA THR A 145 8.48 -5.16 0.85
C THR A 145 8.05 -3.89 1.56
N THR A 146 6.78 -3.52 1.43
CA THR A 146 6.23 -2.28 1.95
C THR A 146 4.99 -2.56 2.79
N TYR A 147 4.90 -1.90 3.95
CA TYR A 147 3.71 -1.93 4.80
C TYR A 147 2.89 -0.66 4.63
N THR A 148 1.63 -0.78 4.25
CA THR A 148 0.68 0.34 4.19
C THR A 148 -0.13 0.37 5.48
N TYR A 149 0.00 1.44 6.27
CA TYR A 149 -0.70 1.56 7.54
C TYR A 149 -2.20 1.76 7.36
N PRO A 150 -3.07 0.82 7.83
CA PRO A 150 -4.52 0.99 7.80
C PRO A 150 -4.95 2.31 8.47
N TYR A 151 -5.74 3.11 7.76
CA TYR A 151 -6.17 4.46 8.19
C TYR A 151 -5.03 5.44 8.50
N GLY A 152 -3.79 5.14 8.13
CA GLY A 152 -2.61 5.88 8.58
C GLY A 152 -2.41 5.83 10.10
N ALA A 153 -2.98 4.83 10.78
CA ALA A 153 -2.92 4.69 12.23
C ALA A 153 -1.57 4.09 12.66
N ILE A 154 -0.63 4.96 12.94
CA ILE A 154 0.76 4.65 13.29
C ILE A 154 0.93 4.79 14.80
N SER A 155 1.62 3.86 15.42
CA SER A 155 2.02 3.94 16.83
C SER A 155 3.53 3.89 16.99
N ASP A 156 4.02 4.45 18.09
CA ASP A 156 5.44 4.41 18.44
C ASP A 156 5.94 2.95 18.46
N GLY A 157 7.12 2.74 17.93
CA GLY A 157 7.74 1.42 17.82
C GLY A 157 7.38 0.64 16.55
N SER A 158 6.19 0.85 15.93
CA SER A 158 5.78 0.06 14.76
C SER A 158 6.76 0.11 13.60
N GLY A 159 7.37 1.27 13.35
CA GLY A 159 8.40 1.41 12.31
C GLY A 159 9.69 0.64 12.62
N ALA A 160 10.03 0.42 13.89
CA ALA A 160 11.15 -0.44 14.27
C ALA A 160 10.80 -1.91 14.02
N PHE A 161 9.60 -2.35 14.42
CA PHE A 161 9.13 -3.70 14.17
C PHE A 161 9.12 -4.05 12.67
N LEU A 162 8.64 -3.13 11.82
CA LEU A 162 8.66 -3.35 10.36
C LEU A 162 10.09 -3.56 9.84
N ARG A 163 11.05 -2.75 10.29
CA ARG A 163 12.45 -2.91 9.89
C ARG A 163 13.05 -4.25 10.37
N GLU A 164 12.74 -4.65 11.60
CA GLU A 164 13.16 -5.94 12.16
C GLU A 164 12.56 -7.12 11.39
N MET A 165 11.34 -6.97 10.86
CA MET A 165 10.66 -7.94 10.00
C MET A 165 11.15 -7.89 8.53
N GLY A 166 12.09 -7.01 8.18
CA GLY A 166 12.67 -6.90 6.84
C GLY A 166 11.91 -6.02 5.85
N PHE A 167 10.90 -5.26 6.28
CA PHE A 167 10.27 -4.29 5.39
C PHE A 167 11.24 -3.16 5.03
N ALA A 168 11.27 -2.83 3.75
CA ALA A 168 12.10 -1.76 3.21
C ALA A 168 11.43 -0.38 3.27
N ALA A 169 10.09 -0.34 3.33
CA ALA A 169 9.33 0.90 3.28
C ALA A 169 8.00 0.82 4.04
N SER A 170 7.39 1.99 4.27
CA SER A 170 6.00 2.05 4.72
C SER A 170 5.28 3.28 4.17
N LEU A 171 3.95 3.13 3.94
CA LEU A 171 3.05 4.18 3.47
C LEU A 171 2.15 4.64 4.60
N SER A 172 1.97 5.95 4.75
CA SER A 172 1.05 6.58 5.68
C SER A 172 -0.16 7.19 4.95
N CYS A 173 -1.08 7.84 5.69
CA CYS A 173 -2.13 8.68 5.13
C CYS A 173 -1.89 10.18 5.40
N TYR A 174 -0.66 10.58 5.71
CA TYR A 174 -0.32 11.99 5.85
C TYR A 174 -0.21 12.62 4.46
N GLU A 175 -1.03 13.66 4.21
CA GLU A 175 -1.01 14.39 2.94
C GLU A 175 0.23 15.28 2.87
N ARG A 176 1.27 14.77 2.26
CA ARG A 176 2.52 15.47 2.02
C ARG A 176 3.30 14.84 0.87
N ILE A 177 4.08 15.64 0.17
CA ILE A 177 5.09 15.15 -0.76
C ILE A 177 6.24 14.55 0.05
N SER A 178 6.66 13.36 -0.31
CA SER A 178 7.79 12.67 0.32
C SER A 178 9.07 12.93 -0.45
N VAL A 179 10.17 13.14 0.27
CA VAL A 179 11.50 13.30 -0.30
C VAL A 179 12.27 12.02 -0.09
N LEU A 180 12.65 11.37 -1.18
CA LEU A 180 13.51 10.19 -1.16
C LEU A 180 14.98 10.61 -1.26
N VAL A 181 15.81 10.09 -0.37
CA VAL A 181 17.24 10.44 -0.29
C VAL A 181 18.08 9.19 -0.54
N ARG A 182 18.92 9.26 -1.59
CA ARG A 182 19.84 8.14 -1.91
C ARG A 182 20.78 7.86 -0.74
N GLY A 183 20.92 6.58 -0.40
CA GLY A 183 21.73 6.11 0.71
C GLY A 183 21.09 6.28 2.09
N GLU A 184 19.85 6.79 2.16
CA GLU A 184 19.11 6.96 3.41
C GLU A 184 17.82 6.11 3.44
N PRO A 185 17.88 4.80 3.75
CA PRO A 185 16.70 3.92 3.80
C PRO A 185 15.59 4.43 4.71
N ALA A 186 15.92 5.22 5.73
CA ALA A 186 14.92 5.83 6.61
C ALA A 186 13.95 6.75 5.86
N SER A 187 14.35 7.33 4.72
CA SER A 187 13.49 8.17 3.88
C SER A 187 12.32 7.42 3.23
N LEU A 188 12.36 6.08 3.22
CA LEU A 188 11.29 5.20 2.69
C LEU A 188 10.18 4.91 3.69
N PHE A 189 10.34 5.32 4.96
CA PHE A 189 9.34 5.02 5.98
C PHE A 189 8.37 6.18 6.19
N CYS A 190 7.08 5.82 6.40
CA CYS A 190 5.98 6.76 6.58
C CYS A 190 5.81 7.73 5.40
N LEU A 191 5.96 7.23 4.16
CA LEU A 191 5.75 8.04 2.96
C LEU A 191 4.34 8.64 2.96
N GLY A 192 4.26 9.93 2.63
CA GLY A 192 3.01 10.67 2.55
C GLY A 192 2.23 10.30 1.29
N ARG A 193 0.90 10.40 1.38
CA ARG A 193 0.00 10.13 0.27
C ARG A 193 -1.15 11.13 0.29
N PHE A 194 -1.62 11.53 -0.89
CA PHE A 194 -2.79 12.38 -1.03
C PHE A 194 -4.01 11.54 -1.40
N ASN A 195 -5.07 11.63 -0.61
CA ASN A 195 -6.33 10.98 -0.94
C ASN A 195 -7.00 11.69 -2.14
N ARG A 196 -7.41 10.91 -3.15
CA ARG A 196 -8.09 11.42 -4.36
C ARG A 196 -9.61 11.31 -4.21
N PRO A 197 -10.29 12.28 -3.57
CA PRO A 197 -11.74 12.24 -3.41
C PRO A 197 -12.46 12.54 -4.72
N ALA A 198 -13.60 11.89 -4.95
CA ALA A 198 -14.40 12.05 -6.16
C ALA A 198 -14.89 13.49 -6.40
N LYS A 199 -14.98 14.30 -5.34
CA LYS A 199 -15.46 15.70 -5.42
C LYS A 199 -14.52 16.67 -6.14
N TYR A 200 -13.22 16.34 -6.25
CA TYR A 200 -12.24 17.18 -6.95
C TYR A 200 -12.16 16.79 -8.42
N THR A 201 -12.10 17.78 -9.30
CA THR A 201 -11.58 17.57 -10.65
C THR A 201 -10.09 17.21 -10.58
N THR A 202 -9.56 16.61 -11.64
CA THR A 202 -8.13 16.29 -11.70
C THR A 202 -7.27 17.55 -11.54
N ALA A 203 -7.65 18.67 -12.14
CA ALA A 203 -6.92 19.93 -12.02
C ALA A 203 -6.92 20.49 -10.59
N GLU A 204 -8.05 20.43 -9.89
CA GLU A 204 -8.14 20.85 -8.48
C GLU A 204 -7.30 19.95 -7.58
N PHE A 205 -7.36 18.63 -7.78
CA PHE A 205 -6.55 17.70 -7.03
C PHE A 205 -5.04 17.92 -7.24
N MET A 206 -4.62 18.12 -8.49
CA MET A 206 -3.19 18.39 -8.78
C MET A 206 -2.71 19.69 -8.14
N ARG A 207 -3.52 20.76 -8.14
CA ARG A 207 -3.19 22.00 -7.41
C ARG A 207 -3.07 21.76 -5.92
N HIS A 208 -4.03 21.07 -5.32
CA HIS A 208 -3.99 20.72 -3.89
C HIS A 208 -2.73 19.92 -3.54
N MET A 209 -2.36 18.94 -4.35
CA MET A 209 -1.18 18.10 -4.12
C MET A 209 0.14 18.88 -4.29
N LEU A 210 0.20 19.83 -5.23
CA LEU A 210 1.43 20.59 -5.53
C LEU A 210 1.58 21.85 -4.70
N GLY A 211 0.55 22.26 -3.97
CA GLY A 211 0.55 23.47 -3.13
C GLY A 211 0.37 24.77 -3.92
N ASP A 212 -0.28 24.69 -5.10
CA ASP A 212 -0.58 25.83 -5.99
C ASP A 212 -1.99 26.43 -5.73
#